data_50ec95bf44cf0832b5893953cef260ab
#
_entry.id   50ec95bf44cf0832b5893953cef260ab
#
_cell.length_a   1.000
_cell.length_b   1.000
_cell.length_c   1.000
_cell.angle_alpha   90.00
_cell.angle_beta   90.00
_cell.angle_gamma   90.00
#
_symmetry.space_group_name_H-M   'P 1'
#
loop_
_entity.id
_entity.type
_entity.pdbx_description
1 polymer ?
#
loop_
_entity_poly.entity_id
_entity_poly.type
_entity_poly.pdbx_seq_one_letter_code
_entity_poly.pdbx_strand_id
1 'polypeptide(L)'
;YTIDGAKVIAYMPDREVKGYAVFYCTKDSIEAVEVVAQTQQDYQEIIEGICSYGKGLKLSIKLPTDVSVALSFIKEEIVEKGVAGVLHLPQLMGVLGSQKGYAIEVEDEVILENNGVFDLDGTKTDKTPDIKLNAGNMTQILFGYCCLEELQQKGLVKIYHEENAKKIASYYQKQNCYIID
;
A
#
# COMPACT_ATOMS: atom_id res chain seq x y z
N TYR A 1 -14.64 14.44 -9.87
CA TYR A 1 -15.47 13.39 -9.28
C TYR A 1 -16.46 14.07 -8.35
N THR A 2 -17.72 14.18 -8.75
CA THR A 2 -18.83 14.54 -7.87
C THR A 2 -19.42 13.23 -7.33
N ILE A 3 -19.08 12.87 -6.10
CA ILE A 3 -19.76 11.78 -5.42
C ILE A 3 -21.03 12.37 -4.84
N ASP A 4 -22.17 11.98 -5.40
CA ASP A 4 -23.49 12.50 -5.02
C ASP A 4 -23.75 12.26 -3.52
N GLY A 5 -24.01 13.32 -2.75
CA GLY A 5 -24.25 13.27 -1.31
C GLY A 5 -23.02 13.20 -0.41
N ALA A 6 -21.81 13.12 -0.96
CA ALA A 6 -20.58 13.17 -0.16
C ALA A 6 -20.27 14.61 0.30
N LYS A 7 -19.70 14.69 1.51
CA LYS A 7 -19.15 15.92 2.05
C LYS A 7 -17.63 15.83 2.11
N VAL A 8 -16.97 16.95 1.94
CA VAL A 8 -15.51 17.05 2.03
C VAL A 8 -15.16 18.08 3.09
N ILE A 9 -14.25 17.71 3.98
CA ILE A 9 -13.58 18.66 4.85
C ILE A 9 -12.09 18.70 4.49
N ALA A 10 -11.48 19.87 4.59
CA ALA A 10 -10.05 20.02 4.39
C ALA A 10 -9.43 20.63 5.65
N TYR A 11 -8.31 20.08 6.06
CA TYR A 11 -7.46 20.64 7.11
C TYR A 11 -6.44 21.58 6.48
N MET A 12 -6.54 22.87 6.84
CA MET A 12 -5.77 23.94 6.19
C MET A 12 -5.14 24.88 7.24
N PRO A 13 -4.18 24.40 8.04
CA PRO A 13 -3.40 25.29 8.88
C PRO A 13 -2.64 26.28 7.99
N ASP A 14 -2.58 27.54 8.38
CA ASP A 14 -1.85 28.59 7.65
C ASP A 14 -2.23 28.76 6.18
N ARG A 15 -3.46 28.40 5.81
CA ARG A 15 -4.01 28.44 4.43
C ARG A 15 -3.36 27.44 3.47
N GLU A 16 -2.63 26.47 3.96
CA GLU A 16 -2.07 25.36 3.18
C GLU A 16 -2.84 24.06 3.45
N VAL A 17 -3.25 23.35 2.41
CA VAL A 17 -3.95 22.07 2.56
C VAL A 17 -2.96 21.02 3.05
N LYS A 18 -3.14 20.51 4.25
CA LYS A 18 -2.35 19.43 4.86
C LYS A 18 -3.04 18.08 4.78
N GLY A 19 -4.33 18.09 4.48
CA GLY A 19 -5.10 16.88 4.29
C GLY A 19 -6.59 17.15 4.12
N TYR A 20 -7.33 16.09 3.86
CA TYR A 20 -8.79 16.16 3.69
C TYR A 20 -9.45 14.84 4.07
N ALA A 21 -10.77 14.89 4.23
CA ALA A 21 -11.59 13.70 4.33
C ALA A 21 -12.85 13.82 3.47
N VAL A 22 -13.25 12.68 2.89
CA VAL A 22 -14.53 12.51 2.18
C VAL A 22 -15.42 11.61 3.03
N PHE A 23 -16.63 12.05 3.31
CA PHE A 23 -17.55 11.30 4.15
C PHE A 23 -19.01 11.47 3.76
N TYR A 24 -19.80 10.46 4.10
CA TYR A 24 -21.26 10.48 4.00
C TYR A 24 -21.87 10.68 5.39
N CYS A 25 -22.94 11.44 5.45
CA CYS A 25 -23.66 11.69 6.69
C CYS A 25 -25.11 11.25 6.55
N THR A 26 -25.55 10.39 7.43
CA THR A 26 -26.95 10.00 7.62
C THR A 26 -27.51 10.65 8.88
N LYS A 27 -28.75 10.30 9.25
CA LYS A 27 -29.34 10.77 10.51
C LYS A 27 -28.64 10.22 11.75
N ASP A 28 -28.08 9.02 11.64
CA ASP A 28 -27.58 8.24 12.79
C ASP A 28 -26.07 7.98 12.72
N SER A 29 -25.42 8.26 11.58
CA SER A 29 -24.03 7.90 11.38
C SER A 29 -23.28 8.82 10.42
N ILE A 30 -21.96 8.85 10.57
CA ILE A 30 -20.99 9.35 9.59
C ILE A 30 -20.11 8.19 9.16
N GLU A 31 -19.91 8.06 7.87
CA GLU A 31 -18.96 7.12 7.27
C GLU A 31 -17.91 7.92 6.47
N ALA A 32 -16.69 8.02 7.00
CA ALA A 32 -15.56 8.58 6.31
C ALA A 32 -14.91 7.50 5.45
N VAL A 33 -15.10 7.62 4.13
CA VAL A 33 -14.63 6.62 3.14
C VAL A 33 -13.22 6.87 2.69
N GLU A 34 -12.75 8.12 2.82
CA GLU A 34 -11.41 8.51 2.46
C GLU A 34 -10.89 9.56 3.45
N VAL A 35 -9.70 9.33 3.99
CA VAL A 35 -8.97 10.32 4.80
C VAL A 35 -7.52 10.31 4.32
N VAL A 36 -7.03 11.46 3.90
CA VAL A 36 -5.66 11.63 3.41
C VAL A 36 -5.02 12.80 4.15
N ALA A 37 -3.82 12.58 4.69
CA ALA A 37 -3.06 13.62 5.36
C ALA A 37 -1.55 13.42 5.18
N GLN A 38 -0.77 14.45 5.46
CA GLN A 38 0.68 14.43 5.28
C GLN A 38 1.41 13.81 6.48
N THR A 39 0.87 13.99 7.68
CA THR A 39 1.48 13.52 8.92
C THR A 39 0.44 12.88 9.85
N GLN A 40 0.91 12.12 10.84
CA GLN A 40 0.06 11.54 11.89
C GLN A 40 -0.77 12.61 12.64
N GLN A 41 -0.16 13.78 12.89
CA GLN A 41 -0.84 14.88 13.53
C GLN A 41 -1.96 15.45 12.65
N ASP A 42 -1.74 15.56 11.35
CA ASP A 42 -2.76 16.04 10.41
C ASP A 42 -3.94 15.06 10.33
N TYR A 43 -3.67 13.74 10.37
CA TYR A 43 -4.73 12.72 10.48
C TYR A 43 -5.56 12.92 11.74
N GLN A 44 -4.90 13.12 12.89
CA GLN A 44 -5.58 13.35 14.17
C GLN A 44 -6.52 14.57 14.10
N GLU A 45 -6.03 15.70 13.57
CA GLU A 45 -6.79 16.94 13.42
C GLU A 45 -8.03 16.79 12.52
N ILE A 46 -7.87 16.09 11.38
CA ILE A 46 -8.98 15.81 10.47
C ILE A 46 -10.04 14.95 11.16
N ILE A 47 -9.63 13.91 11.86
CA ILE A 47 -10.52 12.98 12.54
C ILE A 47 -11.24 13.65 13.69
N GLU A 48 -10.58 14.50 14.46
CA GLU A 48 -11.21 15.33 15.48
C GLU A 48 -12.22 16.32 14.88
N GLY A 49 -11.93 16.85 13.69
CA GLY A 49 -12.87 17.64 12.92
C GLY A 49 -14.13 16.88 12.52
N ILE A 50 -13.97 15.64 12.03
CA ILE A 50 -15.10 14.74 11.71
C ILE A 50 -15.91 14.41 12.98
N CYS A 51 -15.23 14.07 14.08
CA CYS A 51 -15.87 13.79 15.36
C CYS A 51 -16.68 15.00 15.87
N SER A 52 -16.13 16.17 15.74
CA SER A 52 -16.78 17.42 16.14
C SER A 52 -18.00 17.74 15.27
N TYR A 53 -17.90 17.49 13.97
CA TYR A 53 -19.02 17.64 13.03
C TYR A 53 -20.15 16.63 13.34
N GLY A 54 -19.80 15.39 13.67
CA GLY A 54 -20.74 14.29 13.91
C GLY A 54 -21.05 14.04 15.39
N LYS A 55 -21.01 15.06 16.23
CA LYS A 55 -21.23 14.91 17.67
C LYS A 55 -22.53 14.15 17.98
N GLY A 56 -22.39 12.99 18.63
CA GLY A 56 -23.51 12.12 19.00
C GLY A 56 -23.94 11.12 17.92
N LEU A 57 -23.29 11.11 16.76
CA LEU A 57 -23.50 10.12 15.70
C LEU A 57 -22.51 8.95 15.82
N LYS A 58 -22.91 7.80 15.29
CA LYS A 58 -21.99 6.67 15.11
C LYS A 58 -20.97 7.06 14.02
N LEU A 59 -19.68 6.88 14.30
CA LEU A 59 -18.62 7.20 13.37
C LEU A 59 -17.91 5.93 12.90
N SER A 60 -17.77 5.80 11.60
CA SER A 60 -16.95 4.79 10.93
C SER A 60 -15.92 5.50 10.06
N ILE A 61 -14.66 5.18 10.24
CA ILE A 61 -13.56 5.80 9.46
C ILE A 61 -12.69 4.69 8.89
N LYS A 62 -12.41 4.77 7.61
CA LYS A 62 -11.40 3.93 6.94
C LYS A 62 -10.07 4.66 6.95
N LEU A 63 -9.04 4.03 7.49
CA LEU A 63 -7.69 4.58 7.60
C LEU A 63 -6.66 3.59 7.07
N PRO A 64 -5.52 4.08 6.57
CA PRO A 64 -4.34 3.27 6.37
C PRO A 64 -3.89 2.58 7.65
N THR A 65 -3.34 1.37 7.55
CA THR A 65 -2.96 0.54 8.70
C THR A 65 -1.80 1.09 9.55
N ASP A 66 -1.04 2.04 9.01
CA ASP A 66 0.05 2.72 9.71
C ASP A 66 -0.38 4.01 10.40
N VAL A 67 -1.64 4.42 10.23
CA VAL A 67 -2.22 5.58 10.90
C VAL A 67 -2.75 5.16 12.27
N SER A 68 -2.18 5.75 13.32
CA SER A 68 -2.65 5.58 14.69
C SER A 68 -3.35 6.85 15.16
N VAL A 69 -4.58 6.71 15.66
CA VAL A 69 -5.39 7.83 16.13
C VAL A 69 -5.70 7.66 17.60
N ALA A 70 -5.40 8.69 18.39
CA ALA A 70 -5.71 8.71 19.82
C ALA A 70 -7.18 9.14 20.04
N LEU A 71 -8.12 8.20 19.93
CA LEU A 71 -9.51 8.41 20.30
C LEU A 71 -9.88 7.49 21.45
N SER A 72 -10.63 7.99 22.43
CA SER A 72 -11.24 7.15 23.45
C SER A 72 -12.49 6.45 22.87
N PHE A 73 -12.64 5.16 23.15
CA PHE A 73 -13.78 4.34 22.70
C PHE A 73 -13.81 3.98 21.21
N ILE A 74 -12.68 3.52 20.69
CA ILE A 74 -12.60 2.95 19.34
C ILE A 74 -12.68 1.42 19.39
N LYS A 75 -13.40 0.85 18.43
CA LYS A 75 -13.20 -0.52 18.00
C LYS A 75 -12.41 -0.47 16.69
N GLU A 76 -11.17 -0.93 16.72
CA GLU A 76 -10.38 -1.12 15.52
C GLU A 76 -10.59 -2.51 14.92
N GLU A 77 -10.67 -2.56 13.61
CA GLU A 77 -10.72 -3.80 12.84
C GLU A 77 -9.83 -3.64 11.61
N ILE A 78 -8.85 -4.52 11.48
CA ILE A 78 -8.02 -4.58 10.27
C ILE A 78 -8.79 -5.41 9.25
N VAL A 79 -9.15 -4.78 8.14
CA VAL A 79 -9.87 -5.42 7.03
C VAL A 79 -8.93 -5.50 5.84
N GLU A 80 -8.59 -6.74 5.44
CA GLU A 80 -7.89 -6.97 4.19
C GLU A 80 -8.89 -6.83 3.04
N LYS A 81 -8.66 -5.85 2.17
CA LYS A 81 -9.53 -5.57 1.03
C LYS A 81 -8.74 -5.55 -0.26
N GLY A 82 -9.39 -6.07 -1.28
CA GLY A 82 -8.86 -6.11 -2.64
C GLY A 82 -7.86 -7.26 -2.87
N VAL A 83 -7.80 -7.65 -4.12
CA VAL A 83 -6.85 -8.62 -4.65
C VAL A 83 -6.17 -7.97 -5.84
N ALA A 84 -4.86 -7.93 -5.82
CA ALA A 84 -4.06 -7.44 -6.93
C ALA A 84 -3.28 -8.59 -7.57
N GLY A 85 -3.25 -8.61 -8.90
CA GLY A 85 -2.43 -9.53 -9.67
C GLY A 85 -1.76 -8.79 -10.83
N VAL A 86 -0.53 -9.15 -11.13
CA VAL A 86 0.23 -8.54 -12.22
C VAL A 86 0.09 -9.38 -13.48
N LEU A 87 -0.54 -8.83 -14.51
CA LEU A 87 -0.71 -9.50 -15.81
C LEU A 87 0.58 -9.54 -16.64
N HIS A 88 1.42 -8.51 -16.51
CA HIS A 88 2.68 -8.42 -17.25
C HIS A 88 3.79 -7.90 -16.33
N LEU A 89 4.42 -8.82 -15.62
CA LEU A 89 5.42 -8.51 -14.60
C LEU A 89 6.63 -7.73 -15.13
N PRO A 90 7.27 -8.11 -16.25
CA PRO A 90 8.41 -7.36 -16.77
C PRO A 90 8.10 -5.89 -17.05
N GLN A 91 6.92 -5.61 -17.60
CA GLN A 91 6.51 -4.23 -17.88
C GLN A 91 6.31 -3.43 -16.59
N LEU A 92 5.67 -4.02 -15.57
CA LEU A 92 5.49 -3.36 -14.29
C LEU A 92 6.82 -3.09 -13.59
N MET A 93 7.74 -4.06 -13.60
CA MET A 93 9.10 -3.88 -13.08
C MET A 93 9.82 -2.74 -13.82
N GLY A 94 9.66 -2.64 -15.15
CA GLY A 94 10.23 -1.56 -15.94
C GLY A 94 9.70 -0.17 -15.59
N VAL A 95 8.45 -0.08 -15.14
CA VAL A 95 7.84 1.19 -14.69
C VAL A 95 8.29 1.56 -13.27
N LEU A 96 8.38 0.58 -12.38
CA LEU A 96 8.68 0.80 -10.96
C LEU A 96 10.19 0.73 -10.65
N GLY A 97 10.96 0.02 -11.47
CA GLY A 97 12.39 -0.20 -11.28
C GLY A 97 13.25 0.60 -12.26
N SER A 98 14.40 1.05 -11.80
CA SER A 98 15.33 1.82 -12.63
C SER A 98 16.73 1.24 -12.65
N GLN A 99 16.98 0.06 -12.06
CA GLN A 99 18.35 -0.42 -11.86
C GLN A 99 18.61 -1.78 -12.50
N LYS A 100 19.77 -1.86 -13.16
CA LYS A 100 20.38 -3.09 -13.66
C LYS A 100 21.42 -3.59 -12.65
N GLY A 101 21.63 -4.89 -12.62
CA GLY A 101 22.74 -5.45 -11.85
C GLY A 101 22.31 -6.48 -10.81
N TYR A 102 21.03 -6.54 -10.48
CA TYR A 102 20.44 -7.55 -9.59
C TYR A 102 19.41 -8.37 -10.35
N ALA A 103 19.39 -9.68 -10.15
CA ALA A 103 18.52 -10.59 -10.89
C ALA A 103 17.52 -11.30 -9.97
N ILE A 104 16.25 -11.26 -10.37
CA ILE A 104 15.14 -11.91 -9.66
C ILE A 104 14.59 -13.01 -10.56
N GLU A 105 14.55 -14.24 -10.06
CA GLU A 105 13.82 -15.33 -10.71
C GLU A 105 12.38 -15.32 -10.22
N VAL A 106 11.44 -15.27 -11.16
CA VAL A 106 10.01 -15.32 -10.88
C VAL A 106 9.38 -16.56 -11.51
N GLU A 107 8.52 -17.23 -10.73
CA GLU A 107 7.67 -18.32 -11.18
C GLU A 107 6.21 -17.92 -11.12
N ASP A 108 5.48 -18.11 -12.22
CA ASP A 108 4.05 -17.86 -12.34
C ASP A 108 3.39 -19.11 -12.95
N GLU A 109 2.48 -19.72 -12.19
CA GLU A 109 1.76 -20.93 -12.64
C GLU A 109 0.63 -20.60 -13.62
N VAL A 110 0.21 -19.35 -13.68
CA VAL A 110 -0.96 -18.89 -14.45
C VAL A 110 -0.53 -18.19 -15.74
N ILE A 111 0.42 -17.25 -15.61
CA ILE A 111 0.87 -16.41 -16.72
C ILE A 111 2.32 -16.77 -17.05
N LEU A 112 2.50 -17.63 -18.04
CA LEU A 112 3.81 -18.17 -18.38
C LEU A 112 4.82 -17.12 -18.85
N GLU A 113 4.36 -16.01 -19.39
CA GLU A 113 5.17 -14.88 -19.81
C GLU A 113 5.88 -14.17 -18.63
N ASN A 114 5.34 -14.29 -17.43
CA ASN A 114 5.95 -13.77 -16.20
C ASN A 114 7.08 -14.65 -15.67
N ASN A 115 7.28 -15.86 -16.24
CA ASN A 115 8.35 -16.75 -15.81
C ASN A 115 9.70 -16.33 -16.39
N GLY A 116 10.70 -16.32 -15.54
CA GLY A 116 12.07 -16.10 -15.95
C GLY A 116 12.91 -15.38 -14.92
N VAL A 117 14.13 -15.05 -15.34
CA VAL A 117 15.05 -14.22 -14.58
C VAL A 117 15.04 -12.83 -15.18
N PHE A 118 14.82 -11.83 -14.34
CA PHE A 118 14.71 -10.43 -14.74
C PHE A 118 15.64 -9.56 -13.92
N ASP A 119 16.27 -8.58 -14.58
CA ASP A 119 16.86 -7.45 -13.89
C ASP A 119 15.75 -6.60 -13.23
N LEU A 120 16.06 -5.73 -12.26
CA LEU A 120 15.05 -4.92 -11.57
C LEU A 120 14.28 -3.96 -12.50
N ASP A 121 14.81 -3.68 -13.68
CA ASP A 121 14.14 -2.90 -14.72
C ASP A 121 13.18 -3.74 -15.60
N GLY A 122 12.96 -5.01 -15.25
CA GLY A 122 12.11 -5.92 -16.00
C GLY A 122 12.73 -6.52 -17.26
N THR A 123 13.98 -6.21 -17.55
CA THR A 123 14.69 -6.82 -18.69
C THR A 123 15.01 -8.28 -18.39
N LYS A 124 14.59 -9.18 -19.27
CA LYS A 124 14.92 -10.61 -19.14
C LYS A 124 16.44 -10.82 -19.29
N THR A 125 17.01 -11.65 -18.44
CA THR A 125 18.46 -11.87 -18.37
C THR A 125 18.80 -13.32 -18.15
N ASP A 126 20.02 -13.74 -18.57
CA ASP A 126 20.58 -15.07 -18.33
C ASP A 126 21.50 -15.11 -17.09
N LYS A 127 21.49 -14.08 -16.27
CA LYS A 127 22.26 -14.04 -15.02
C LYS A 127 21.79 -15.10 -14.03
N THR A 128 22.69 -15.54 -13.17
CA THR A 128 22.30 -16.30 -11.99
C THR A 128 21.44 -15.40 -11.10
N PRO A 129 20.25 -15.85 -10.66
CA PRO A 129 19.38 -15.04 -9.85
C PRO A 129 19.95 -14.82 -8.45
N ASP A 130 19.70 -13.66 -7.89
CA ASP A 130 20.04 -13.32 -6.49
C ASP A 130 18.98 -13.82 -5.52
N ILE A 131 17.72 -13.76 -5.96
CA ILE A 131 16.56 -14.27 -5.23
C ILE A 131 15.58 -14.98 -6.18
N LYS A 132 14.74 -15.85 -5.61
CA LYS A 132 13.64 -16.52 -6.32
C LYS A 132 12.36 -16.44 -5.50
N LEU A 133 11.25 -16.12 -6.15
CA LEU A 133 9.92 -16.08 -5.56
C LEU A 133 8.84 -16.29 -6.63
N ASN A 134 7.60 -16.50 -6.19
CA ASN A 134 6.49 -16.58 -7.13
C ASN A 134 5.95 -15.18 -7.50
N ALA A 135 5.16 -15.11 -8.58
CA ALA A 135 4.60 -13.87 -9.10
C ALA A 135 3.68 -13.16 -8.08
N GLY A 136 2.94 -13.91 -7.26
CA GLY A 136 2.09 -13.35 -6.21
C GLY A 136 2.91 -12.63 -5.13
N ASN A 137 4.00 -13.25 -4.67
CA ASN A 137 4.91 -12.63 -3.72
C ASN A 137 5.65 -11.43 -4.33
N MET A 138 6.03 -11.53 -5.61
CA MET A 138 6.62 -10.38 -6.32
C MET A 138 5.62 -9.22 -6.41
N THR A 139 4.35 -9.51 -6.70
CA THR A 139 3.28 -8.51 -6.70
C THR A 139 3.17 -7.79 -5.34
N GLN A 140 3.21 -8.54 -4.23
CA GLN A 140 3.16 -7.96 -2.89
C GLN A 140 4.32 -7.00 -2.61
N ILE A 141 5.53 -7.35 -3.07
CA ILE A 141 6.70 -6.48 -2.95
C ILE A 141 6.56 -5.23 -3.83
N LEU A 142 6.19 -5.39 -5.09
CA LEU A 142 6.06 -4.29 -6.04
C LEU A 142 5.02 -3.25 -5.62
N PHE A 143 3.93 -3.70 -5.00
CA PHE A 143 2.92 -2.80 -4.45
C PHE A 143 3.23 -2.32 -3.02
N GLY A 144 4.35 -2.76 -2.43
CA GLY A 144 4.74 -2.36 -1.08
C GLY A 144 3.87 -2.95 0.03
N TYR A 145 3.06 -3.96 -0.26
CA TYR A 145 2.23 -4.63 0.75
C TYR A 145 3.07 -5.35 1.80
N CYS A 146 4.18 -5.97 1.39
CA CYS A 146 5.16 -6.55 2.29
C CYS A 146 6.58 -6.23 1.84
N CYS A 147 7.55 -6.36 2.73
CA CYS A 147 8.96 -6.28 2.40
C CYS A 147 9.58 -7.67 2.17
N LEU A 148 10.78 -7.69 1.60
CA LEU A 148 11.48 -8.94 1.29
C LEU A 148 11.79 -9.76 2.56
N GLU A 149 12.11 -9.09 3.66
CA GLU A 149 12.41 -9.71 4.96
C GLU A 149 11.20 -10.45 5.53
N GLU A 150 10.00 -9.88 5.40
CA GLU A 150 8.76 -10.55 5.82
C GLU A 150 8.49 -11.83 5.01
N LEU A 151 8.76 -11.81 3.70
CA LEU A 151 8.65 -13.00 2.85
C LEU A 151 9.71 -14.05 3.20
N GLN A 152 10.94 -13.62 3.50
CA GLN A 152 12.02 -14.51 3.94
C GLN A 152 11.65 -15.22 5.24
N GLN A 153 11.15 -14.49 6.23
CA GLN A 153 10.70 -15.07 7.51
C GLN A 153 9.59 -16.10 7.33
N LYS A 154 8.72 -15.91 6.34
CA LYS A 154 7.64 -16.84 5.98
C LYS A 154 8.11 -18.00 5.08
N GLY A 155 9.38 -18.02 4.65
CA GLY A 155 9.90 -19.03 3.72
C GLY A 155 9.35 -18.91 2.28
N LEU A 156 8.85 -17.73 1.90
CA LEU A 156 8.19 -17.47 0.61
C LEU A 156 9.14 -16.88 -0.44
N VAL A 157 10.39 -16.68 -0.09
CA VAL A 157 11.48 -16.27 -0.99
C VAL A 157 12.70 -17.14 -0.74
N LYS A 158 13.36 -17.55 -1.81
CA LYS A 158 14.67 -18.22 -1.74
C LYS A 158 15.75 -17.20 -2.07
N ILE A 159 16.72 -17.05 -1.17
CA ILE A 159 17.84 -16.15 -1.34
C ILE A 159 19.07 -16.98 -1.77
N TYR A 160 19.71 -16.55 -2.84
CA TYR A 160 20.97 -17.13 -3.34
C TYR A 160 22.17 -16.26 -2.96
N HIS A 161 22.00 -14.92 -2.95
CA HIS A 161 23.05 -13.96 -2.60
C HIS A 161 22.54 -12.94 -1.57
N GLU A 162 22.90 -13.13 -0.31
CA GLU A 162 22.41 -12.32 0.82
C GLU A 162 22.68 -10.81 0.68
N GLU A 163 23.89 -10.43 0.22
CA GLU A 163 24.23 -9.01 0.08
C GLU A 163 23.39 -8.32 -1.02
N ASN A 164 23.15 -9.04 -2.12
CA ASN A 164 22.33 -8.53 -3.21
C ASN A 164 20.85 -8.49 -2.81
N ALA A 165 20.36 -9.48 -2.06
CA ALA A 165 19.01 -9.49 -1.52
C ALA A 165 18.74 -8.27 -0.63
N LYS A 166 19.68 -7.86 0.24
CA LYS A 166 19.57 -6.64 1.04
C LYS A 166 19.47 -5.38 0.18
N LYS A 167 20.21 -5.34 -0.93
CA LYS A 167 20.12 -4.22 -1.86
C LYS A 167 18.79 -4.22 -2.60
N ILE A 168 18.32 -5.38 -3.06
CA ILE A 168 16.99 -5.52 -3.66
C ILE A 168 15.90 -5.05 -2.67
N ALA A 169 15.98 -5.46 -1.41
CA ALA A 169 15.06 -5.04 -0.37
C ALA A 169 15.02 -3.50 -0.17
N SER A 170 16.16 -2.84 -0.34
CA SER A 170 16.22 -1.38 -0.20
C SER A 170 15.48 -0.62 -1.31
N TYR A 171 15.25 -1.24 -2.46
CA TYR A 171 14.45 -0.66 -3.54
C TYR A 171 12.95 -0.86 -3.37
N TYR A 172 12.55 -1.93 -2.70
CA TYR A 172 11.15 -2.33 -2.53
C TYR A 172 10.76 -2.27 -1.06
N GLN A 173 10.64 -1.06 -0.54
CA GLN A 173 10.23 -0.86 0.85
C GLN A 173 8.72 -1.01 1.00
N LYS A 174 8.31 -1.48 2.18
CA LYS A 174 6.90 -1.54 2.54
C LYS A 174 6.27 -0.16 2.49
N GLN A 175 5.12 -0.09 1.87
CA GLN A 175 4.32 1.13 1.75
C GLN A 175 2.90 0.83 2.22
N ASN A 176 2.17 1.88 2.51
CA ASN A 176 0.76 1.74 2.80
C ASN A 176 -0.02 1.44 1.53
N CYS A 177 -0.60 0.25 1.49
CA CYS A 177 -1.58 -0.12 0.47
C CYS A 177 -2.97 0.26 0.98
N TYR A 178 -3.42 1.46 0.62
CA TYR A 178 -4.74 1.94 0.94
C TYR A 178 -5.64 1.86 -0.29
N ILE A 179 -6.69 1.03 -0.20
CA ILE A 179 -7.67 0.89 -1.27
C ILE A 179 -8.95 1.61 -0.82
N ILE A 180 -9.35 2.59 -1.61
CA ILE A 180 -10.61 3.29 -1.47
C ILE A 180 -11.65 2.52 -2.30
N ASP A 181 -12.75 2.10 -1.66
CA ASP A 181 -13.89 1.46 -2.33
C ASP A 181 -14.83 2.48 -2.95
#